data_552b210bfc72ceb8ba6ee82b84b98491
#
_entry.id   552b210bfc72ceb8ba6ee82b84b98491
#
_cell.length_a   1.000
_cell.length_b   1.000
_cell.length_c   1.000
_cell.angle_alpha   90.00
_cell.angle_beta   90.00
_cell.angle_gamma   90.00
#
_symmetry.space_group_name_H-M   'P 1'
#
loop_
_entity.id
_entity.type
_entity.pdbx_description
1 polymer ?
#
loop_
_entity_poly.entity_id
_entity_poly.type
_entity_poly.pdbx_seq_one_letter_code
_entity_poly.pdbx_strand_id
1 'polypeptide(L)'
;MAGEITSAGIKLKYCVETTAGTKPTSGYTEIPDVISLPAMDSAPEALECTPLSETVWKRYVLGLKDAGSSVDVEANDTTAFRTAWTTMSTASATGKASSKATWFEISIPSRDSFYFTGEPADLGFSGASINSVQTIHGYIVPNVISGFASASS
;
A
#
# COMPACT_ATOMS: atom_id res chain seq x y z
N MET A 1 11.55 19.35 15.22
CA MET A 1 12.08 19.99 14.02
C MET A 1 11.64 19.23 12.77
N ALA A 2 11.06 19.93 11.84
CA ALA A 2 10.80 19.34 10.52
C ALA A 2 12.11 19.33 9.74
N GLY A 3 12.52 18.18 9.27
CA GLY A 3 13.72 18.00 8.49
C GLY A 3 13.62 16.79 7.59
N GLU A 4 14.59 16.63 6.74
CA GLU A 4 14.67 15.47 5.87
C GLU A 4 14.90 14.21 6.71
N ILE A 5 14.28 13.12 6.29
CA ILE A 5 14.45 11.80 6.92
C ILE A 5 14.94 10.80 5.90
N THR A 6 15.64 9.79 6.36
CA THR A 6 15.99 8.65 5.52
C THR A 6 14.81 7.68 5.47
N SER A 7 14.83 6.76 4.50
CA SER A 7 13.83 5.70 4.45
C SER A 7 14.05 4.59 5.49
N ALA A 8 15.05 4.71 6.33
CA ALA A 8 15.29 3.75 7.41
C ALA A 8 14.16 3.82 8.45
N GLY A 9 13.67 2.66 8.86
CA GLY A 9 12.58 2.58 9.84
C GLY A 9 11.18 2.67 9.27
N ILE A 10 11.03 2.82 7.95
CA ILE A 10 9.72 2.73 7.30
C ILE A 10 9.26 1.27 7.35
N LYS A 11 8.01 1.06 7.76
CA LYS A 11 7.43 -0.28 7.96
C LYS A 11 6.12 -0.39 7.23
N LEU A 12 5.84 -1.61 6.74
CA LEU A 12 4.54 -1.96 6.19
C LEU A 12 3.76 -2.72 7.26
N LYS A 13 2.56 -2.27 7.55
CA LYS A 13 1.66 -2.90 8.52
C LYS A 13 0.29 -3.13 7.89
N TYR A 14 -0.46 -4.07 8.44
CA TYR A 14 -1.81 -4.34 7.98
C TYR A 14 -2.78 -4.53 9.14
N CYS A 15 -4.06 -4.30 8.88
CA CYS A 15 -5.14 -4.58 9.81
C CYS A 15 -6.43 -4.82 9.03
N VAL A 16 -7.16 -5.88 9.38
CA VAL A 16 -8.49 -6.13 8.82
C VAL A 16 -9.51 -5.37 9.65
N GLU A 17 -10.50 -4.77 9.01
CA GLU A 17 -11.54 -4.01 9.71
C GLU A 17 -12.25 -4.87 10.76
N THR A 18 -12.44 -4.31 11.95
CA THR A 18 -13.27 -4.94 12.98
C THR A 18 -14.74 -4.71 12.66
N THR A 19 -15.09 -3.51 12.25
CA THR A 19 -16.42 -3.15 11.79
C THR A 19 -16.35 -2.78 10.31
N ALA A 20 -17.17 -3.43 9.50
CA ALA A 20 -17.15 -3.20 8.04
C ALA A 20 -17.37 -1.71 7.72
N GLY A 21 -16.53 -1.15 6.88
CA GLY A 21 -16.58 0.24 6.46
C GLY A 21 -15.93 1.24 7.40
N THR A 22 -15.35 0.79 8.53
CA THR A 22 -14.69 1.66 9.50
C THR A 22 -13.19 1.42 9.50
N LYS A 23 -12.41 2.47 9.21
CA LYS A 23 -10.95 2.39 9.21
C LYS A 23 -10.43 2.07 10.63
N PRO A 24 -9.60 1.02 10.79
CA PRO A 24 -8.99 0.74 12.09
C PRO A 24 -8.01 1.84 12.49
N THR A 25 -7.98 2.19 13.78
CA THR A 25 -7.04 3.16 14.35
C THR A 25 -5.94 2.49 15.18
N SER A 26 -6.07 1.19 15.44
CA SER A 26 -5.10 0.41 16.22
C SER A 26 -5.15 -1.06 15.80
N GLY A 27 -4.22 -1.86 16.32
CA GLY A 27 -4.20 -3.29 16.02
C GLY A 27 -3.50 -3.63 14.71
N TYR A 28 -2.71 -2.72 14.15
CA TYR A 28 -1.92 -3.01 12.96
C TYR A 28 -0.74 -3.90 13.29
N THR A 29 -0.50 -4.89 12.42
CA THR A 29 0.59 -5.86 12.57
C THR A 29 1.65 -5.60 11.51
N GLU A 30 2.91 -5.53 11.92
CA GLU A 30 4.04 -5.31 11.02
C GLU A 30 4.31 -6.56 10.17
N ILE A 31 4.64 -6.35 8.89
CA ILE A 31 5.16 -7.38 8.01
C ILE A 31 6.68 -7.29 8.07
N PRO A 32 7.38 -8.31 8.61
CA PRO A 32 8.83 -8.23 8.82
C PRO A 32 9.63 -8.38 7.51
N ASP A 33 10.89 -7.97 7.56
CA ASP A 33 11.89 -8.21 6.52
C ASP A 33 11.60 -7.58 5.16
N VAL A 34 10.74 -6.59 5.09
CA VAL A 34 10.47 -5.82 3.87
C VAL A 34 11.67 -4.94 3.57
N ILE A 35 12.18 -5.00 2.34
CA ILE A 35 13.35 -4.22 1.92
C ILE A 35 13.00 -3.12 0.92
N SER A 36 11.86 -3.20 0.25
CA SER A 36 11.48 -2.20 -0.75
C SER A 36 9.96 -2.11 -0.89
N LEU A 37 9.48 -0.89 -1.01
CA LEU A 37 8.08 -0.57 -1.31
C LEU A 37 8.06 0.33 -2.55
N PRO A 38 7.10 0.12 -3.47
CA PRO A 38 7.00 0.94 -4.68
C PRO A 38 6.34 2.28 -4.39
N ALA A 39 6.49 3.21 -5.32
CA ALA A 39 5.75 4.46 -5.30
C ALA A 39 4.25 4.20 -5.52
N MET A 40 3.42 4.98 -4.84
CA MET A 40 1.96 4.91 -4.96
C MET A 40 1.38 6.31 -5.21
N ASP A 41 2.05 7.08 -6.05
CA ASP A 41 1.74 8.48 -6.33
C ASP A 41 1.47 8.73 -7.81
N SER A 42 0.75 7.81 -8.46
CA SER A 42 0.42 7.92 -9.87
C SER A 42 -0.17 9.29 -10.21
N ALA A 43 0.34 9.90 -11.28
CA ALA A 43 -0.17 11.18 -11.74
C ALA A 43 -1.64 11.02 -12.18
N PRO A 44 -2.53 11.94 -11.77
CA PRO A 44 -3.92 11.87 -12.20
C PRO A 44 -4.05 12.19 -13.69
N GLU A 45 -5.08 11.63 -14.32
CA GLU A 45 -5.43 11.99 -15.69
C GLU A 45 -5.99 13.41 -15.72
N ALA A 46 -5.53 14.20 -16.69
CA ALA A 46 -6.07 15.53 -16.93
C ALA A 46 -7.06 15.46 -18.10
N LEU A 47 -8.31 15.85 -17.85
CA LEU A 47 -9.35 15.87 -18.87
C LEU A 47 -9.53 17.30 -19.38
N GLU A 48 -9.44 17.49 -20.69
CA GLU A 48 -9.61 18.81 -21.28
C GLU A 48 -11.08 19.22 -21.23
N CYS A 49 -11.33 20.42 -20.73
CA CYS A 49 -12.67 21.00 -20.64
C CYS A 49 -12.73 22.43 -21.19
N THR A 50 -11.82 22.75 -22.11
CA THR A 50 -11.73 24.10 -22.70
C THR A 50 -13.01 24.45 -23.46
N PRO A 51 -13.73 25.52 -23.08
CA PRO A 51 -14.90 25.96 -23.85
C PRO A 51 -14.47 26.58 -25.20
N LEU A 52 -15.35 26.52 -26.17
CA LEU A 52 -15.07 27.09 -27.52
C LEU A 52 -14.80 28.58 -27.47
N SER A 53 -15.29 29.29 -26.49
CA SER A 53 -15.06 30.72 -26.30
C SER A 53 -13.67 31.08 -25.80
N GLU A 54 -12.91 30.09 -25.28
CA GLU A 54 -11.57 30.34 -24.80
C GLU A 54 -10.60 30.44 -25.97
N THR A 55 -9.80 31.48 -26.02
CA THR A 55 -8.88 31.73 -27.15
C THR A 55 -7.41 31.77 -26.74
N VAL A 56 -7.11 31.67 -25.44
CA VAL A 56 -5.75 31.84 -24.93
C VAL A 56 -5.21 30.58 -24.23
N TRP A 57 -6.00 30.00 -23.32
CA TRP A 57 -5.56 28.90 -22.47
C TRP A 57 -6.45 27.68 -22.57
N LYS A 58 -5.83 26.50 -22.67
CA LYS A 58 -6.55 25.23 -22.47
C LYS A 58 -6.84 25.04 -21.00
N ARG A 59 -8.00 24.47 -20.69
CA ARG A 59 -8.44 24.17 -19.33
C ARG A 59 -8.57 22.67 -19.15
N TYR A 60 -8.17 22.20 -17.97
CA TYR A 60 -8.21 20.80 -17.62
C TYR A 60 -8.84 20.59 -16.25
N VAL A 61 -9.49 19.46 -16.07
CA VAL A 61 -9.98 18.99 -14.77
C VAL A 61 -9.37 17.63 -14.45
N LEU A 62 -9.32 17.29 -13.17
CA LEU A 62 -8.82 15.99 -12.76
C LEU A 62 -9.80 14.89 -13.19
N GLY A 63 -9.25 13.84 -13.83
CA GLY A 63 -9.99 12.64 -14.13
C GLY A 63 -10.11 11.73 -12.91
N LEU A 64 -10.50 10.49 -13.16
CA LEU A 64 -10.59 9.48 -12.10
C LEU A 64 -9.20 9.17 -11.55
N LYS A 65 -9.14 8.92 -10.24
CA LYS A 65 -7.91 8.48 -9.58
C LYS A 65 -7.65 7.02 -9.88
N ASP A 66 -6.38 6.68 -10.11
CA ASP A 66 -5.96 5.31 -10.36
C ASP A 66 -4.93 4.92 -9.30
N ALA A 67 -5.25 3.88 -8.55
CA ALA A 67 -4.36 3.34 -7.53
C ALA A 67 -3.25 2.42 -8.11
N GLY A 68 -3.29 2.16 -9.40
CA GLY A 68 -2.38 1.24 -10.06
C GLY A 68 -2.90 -0.19 -10.06
N SER A 69 -2.21 -1.07 -10.79
CA SER A 69 -2.66 -2.47 -10.95
C SER A 69 -2.26 -3.36 -9.77
N SER A 70 -1.08 -3.15 -9.19
CA SER A 70 -0.62 -3.90 -8.03
C SER A 70 0.53 -3.18 -7.34
N VAL A 71 0.66 -3.43 -6.04
CA VAL A 71 1.76 -2.95 -5.20
C VAL A 71 2.73 -4.11 -5.02
N ASP A 72 3.96 -3.94 -5.48
CA ASP A 72 5.02 -4.93 -5.38
C ASP A 72 5.84 -4.70 -4.10
N VAL A 73 5.63 -5.55 -3.11
CA VAL A 73 6.39 -5.51 -1.86
C VAL A 73 7.55 -6.50 -1.97
N GLU A 74 8.77 -6.00 -2.00
CA GLU A 74 9.96 -6.83 -2.01
C GLU A 74 10.47 -7.04 -0.59
N ALA A 75 10.80 -8.27 -0.26
CA ALA A 75 11.29 -8.64 1.07
C ALA A 75 12.37 -9.71 0.98
N ASN A 76 13.15 -9.84 2.04
CA ASN A 76 14.03 -10.98 2.20
C ASN A 76 13.18 -12.23 2.42
N ASP A 77 13.54 -13.32 1.76
CA ASP A 77 12.80 -14.57 1.86
C ASP A 77 13.12 -15.27 3.18
N THR A 78 12.38 -14.93 4.22
CA THR A 78 12.52 -15.51 5.55
C THR A 78 11.26 -16.24 5.95
N THR A 79 11.37 -17.16 6.88
CA THR A 79 10.21 -17.85 7.46
C THR A 79 9.26 -16.85 8.12
N ALA A 80 9.80 -15.84 8.79
CA ALA A 80 9.00 -14.80 9.44
C ALA A 80 8.13 -14.03 8.42
N PHE A 81 8.71 -13.65 7.28
CA PHE A 81 7.96 -12.95 6.23
C PHE A 81 6.88 -13.87 5.63
N ARG A 82 7.23 -15.10 5.30
CA ARG A 82 6.27 -16.05 4.71
C ARG A 82 5.10 -16.33 5.65
N THR A 83 5.37 -16.52 6.93
CA THR A 83 4.32 -16.74 7.93
C THR A 83 3.44 -15.53 8.10
N ALA A 84 4.03 -14.33 8.19
CA ALA A 84 3.28 -13.08 8.33
C ALA A 84 2.39 -12.84 7.11
N TRP A 85 2.92 -13.06 5.92
CA TRP A 85 2.15 -12.88 4.68
C TRP A 85 1.00 -13.87 4.56
N THR A 86 1.24 -15.14 4.88
CA THR A 86 0.19 -16.16 4.85
C THR A 86 -0.91 -15.85 5.86
N THR A 87 -0.55 -15.42 7.06
CA THR A 87 -1.52 -14.99 8.08
C THR A 87 -2.34 -13.81 7.59
N MET A 88 -1.71 -12.83 6.98
CA MET A 88 -2.38 -11.67 6.39
C MET A 88 -3.34 -12.07 5.28
N SER A 89 -2.92 -12.92 4.36
CA SER A 89 -3.77 -13.39 3.25
C SER A 89 -5.01 -14.12 3.76
N THR A 90 -4.84 -14.97 4.76
CA THR A 90 -5.95 -15.71 5.38
C THR A 90 -6.91 -14.77 6.08
N ALA A 91 -6.39 -13.81 6.86
CA ALA A 91 -7.22 -12.82 7.54
C ALA A 91 -7.98 -11.92 6.56
N SER A 92 -7.33 -11.53 5.47
CA SER A 92 -7.95 -10.73 4.42
C SER A 92 -9.09 -11.49 3.74
N ALA A 93 -8.88 -12.75 3.40
CA ALA A 93 -9.93 -13.58 2.78
C ALA A 93 -11.13 -13.76 3.71
N THR A 94 -10.88 -14.00 4.99
CA THR A 94 -11.94 -14.13 6.00
C THR A 94 -12.71 -12.82 6.15
N GLY A 95 -12.00 -11.69 6.19
CA GLY A 95 -12.62 -10.37 6.29
C GLY A 95 -13.46 -10.03 5.07
N LYS A 96 -12.97 -10.36 3.88
CA LYS A 96 -13.69 -10.13 2.63
C LYS A 96 -15.04 -10.85 2.60
N ALA A 97 -15.12 -12.07 3.14
CA ALA A 97 -16.37 -12.81 3.24
C ALA A 97 -17.41 -12.08 4.10
N SER A 98 -16.97 -11.21 5.01
CA SER A 98 -17.83 -10.38 5.88
C SER A 98 -17.88 -8.92 5.42
N SER A 99 -17.48 -8.61 4.20
CA SER A 99 -17.42 -7.26 3.63
C SER A 99 -16.49 -6.31 4.41
N LYS A 100 -15.47 -6.86 5.04
CA LYS A 100 -14.44 -6.09 5.77
C LYS A 100 -13.21 -5.92 4.89
N ALA A 101 -12.74 -4.68 4.76
CA ALA A 101 -11.54 -4.38 4.00
C ALA A 101 -10.28 -4.64 4.82
N THR A 102 -9.19 -4.94 4.13
CA THR A 102 -7.86 -5.00 4.74
C THR A 102 -7.16 -3.68 4.51
N TRP A 103 -6.78 -3.03 5.60
CA TRP A 103 -6.06 -1.76 5.58
C TRP A 103 -4.57 -1.98 5.69
N PHE A 104 -3.83 -1.21 4.92
CA PHE A 104 -2.37 -1.22 4.97
C PHE A 104 -1.88 0.13 5.42
N GLU A 105 -0.88 0.13 6.28
CA GLU A 105 -0.23 1.33 6.77
C GLU A 105 1.25 1.29 6.41
N ILE A 106 1.72 2.32 5.71
CA ILE A 106 3.16 2.54 5.55
C ILE A 106 3.56 3.51 6.65
N SER A 107 4.14 2.98 7.71
CA SER A 107 4.54 3.75 8.89
C SER A 107 5.86 4.46 8.62
N ILE A 108 5.85 5.77 8.75
CA ILE A 108 7.03 6.62 8.54
C ILE A 108 7.45 7.20 9.89
N PRO A 109 8.71 7.01 10.33
CA PRO A 109 9.14 7.52 11.62
C PRO A 109 8.94 9.03 11.75
N SER A 110 8.32 9.45 12.86
CA SER A 110 8.10 10.85 13.22
C SER A 110 7.23 11.65 12.25
N ARG A 111 6.45 10.95 11.42
CA ARG A 111 5.55 11.58 10.44
C ARG A 111 4.23 10.85 10.38
N ASP A 112 3.27 11.43 9.67
CA ASP A 112 2.01 10.76 9.37
C ASP A 112 2.26 9.50 8.54
N SER A 113 1.44 8.50 8.76
CA SER A 113 1.50 7.25 8.00
C SER A 113 0.63 7.35 6.74
N PHE A 114 1.01 6.58 5.72
CA PHE A 114 0.23 6.46 4.49
C PHE A 114 -0.67 5.24 4.55
N TYR A 115 -1.95 5.42 4.27
CA TYR A 115 -2.97 4.37 4.37
C TYR A 115 -3.61 4.07 3.03
N PHE A 116 -3.82 2.79 2.77
CA PHE A 116 -4.61 2.34 1.63
C PHE A 116 -5.29 1.00 1.96
N THR A 117 -6.31 0.66 1.19
CA THR A 117 -6.95 -0.65 1.28
C THR A 117 -6.56 -1.50 0.08
N GLY A 118 -6.51 -2.80 0.25
CA GLY A 118 -6.17 -3.69 -0.84
C GLY A 118 -6.36 -5.15 -0.48
N GLU A 119 -6.11 -6.00 -1.46
CA GLU A 119 -6.17 -7.46 -1.30
C GLU A 119 -4.78 -8.04 -1.57
N PRO A 120 -4.18 -8.75 -0.60
CA PRO A 120 -2.91 -9.42 -0.84
C PRO A 120 -3.10 -10.67 -1.70
N ALA A 121 -2.16 -10.91 -2.60
CA ALA A 121 -2.11 -12.13 -3.39
C ALA A 121 -1.24 -13.18 -2.68
N ASP A 122 -1.42 -14.45 -3.03
CA ASP A 122 -0.59 -15.51 -2.51
C ASP A 122 0.85 -15.36 -3.01
N LEU A 123 1.80 -15.76 -2.17
CA LEU A 123 3.21 -15.73 -2.53
C LEU A 123 3.55 -16.77 -3.59
N GLY A 124 4.39 -16.37 -4.55
CA GLY A 124 4.96 -17.26 -5.54
C GLY A 124 6.48 -17.30 -5.41
N PHE A 125 7.12 -18.16 -6.19
CA PHE A 125 8.59 -18.20 -6.25
C PHE A 125 9.11 -17.07 -7.14
N SER A 126 9.96 -16.23 -6.58
CA SER A 126 10.46 -15.02 -7.25
C SER A 126 11.79 -15.22 -7.98
N GLY A 127 12.23 -16.46 -8.11
CA GLY A 127 13.50 -16.77 -8.77
C GLY A 127 14.65 -16.87 -7.79
N ALA A 128 15.77 -17.40 -8.27
CA ALA A 128 16.99 -17.54 -7.47
C ALA A 128 18.22 -17.42 -8.36
N SER A 129 19.29 -16.84 -7.81
CA SER A 129 20.57 -16.71 -8.49
C SER A 129 21.69 -17.05 -7.51
N ILE A 130 22.78 -17.57 -8.05
CA ILE A 130 23.98 -17.82 -7.24
C ILE A 130 24.60 -16.48 -6.78
N ASN A 131 25.16 -16.45 -5.60
CA ASN A 131 25.82 -15.27 -5.00
C ASN A 131 24.91 -14.05 -4.83
N SER A 132 23.62 -14.28 -4.61
CA SER A 132 22.69 -13.21 -4.30
C SER A 132 21.84 -13.59 -3.09
N VAL A 133 21.34 -12.59 -2.39
CA VAL A 133 20.40 -12.80 -1.29
C VAL A 133 19.05 -13.24 -1.89
N GLN A 134 18.48 -14.30 -1.35
CA GLN A 134 17.16 -14.74 -1.78
C GLN A 134 16.11 -13.72 -1.35
N THR A 135 15.37 -13.18 -2.31
CA THR A 135 14.27 -12.27 -2.07
C THR A 135 12.96 -12.85 -2.56
N ILE A 136 11.86 -12.28 -2.10
CA ILE A 136 10.52 -12.71 -2.48
C ILE A 136 9.66 -11.47 -2.67
N HIS A 137 8.75 -11.53 -3.63
CA HIS A 137 7.82 -10.45 -3.91
C HIS A 137 6.42 -10.83 -3.45
N GLY A 138 5.79 -9.95 -2.68
CA GLY A 138 4.39 -10.04 -2.34
C GLY A 138 3.62 -8.97 -3.09
N TYR A 139 2.49 -9.31 -3.67
CA TYR A 139 1.67 -8.38 -4.44
C TYR A 139 0.39 -8.06 -3.71
N ILE A 140 0.02 -6.79 -3.70
CA ILE A 140 -1.24 -6.29 -3.13
C ILE A 140 -1.96 -5.54 -4.24
N VAL A 141 -3.22 -5.91 -4.50
CA VAL A 141 -4.07 -5.17 -5.43
C VAL A 141 -4.75 -4.05 -4.65
N PRO A 142 -4.37 -2.78 -4.87
CA PRO A 142 -4.97 -1.68 -4.11
C PRO A 142 -6.39 -1.40 -4.59
N ASN A 143 -7.26 -1.06 -3.64
CA ASN A 143 -8.64 -0.67 -3.93
C ASN A 143 -8.82 0.84 -3.79
N VAL A 144 -8.56 1.37 -2.60
CA VAL A 144 -8.74 2.79 -2.29
C VAL A 144 -7.50 3.31 -1.59
N ILE A 145 -6.97 4.43 -2.06
CA ILE A 145 -5.88 5.13 -1.38
C ILE A 145 -6.50 6.20 -0.49
N SER A 146 -6.31 6.03 0.82
CA SER A 146 -6.82 6.99 1.80
C SER A 146 -5.90 8.20 1.98
N GLY A 147 -4.60 8.02 1.72
CA GLY A 147 -3.61 9.08 1.87
C GLY A 147 -2.97 9.13 3.24
N PHE A 148 -2.39 10.26 3.58
CA PHE A 148 -1.66 10.44 4.83
C PHE A 148 -2.61 10.77 5.98
N ALA A 149 -2.36 10.16 7.13
CA ALA A 149 -3.08 10.41 8.37
C ALA A 149 -2.20 10.07 9.57
N SER A 150 -2.64 10.40 10.77
CA SER A 150 -1.90 10.11 11.99
C SER A 150 -1.55 8.63 12.08
N ALA A 151 -0.36 8.33 12.61
CA ALA A 151 0.10 6.97 12.80
C ALA A 151 -0.84 6.19 13.73
N SER A 152 -0.96 4.88 13.48
CA SER A 152 -1.77 4.00 14.33
C SER A 152 -1.15 3.84 15.72
N SER A 153 -1.98 3.51 16.67
CA SER A 153 -1.56 3.24 18.04
C SER A 153 -0.90 1.86 18.17
#